data_44ff9fd35d71be1163b3ed2362ec0b2f
#
_entry.id   44ff9fd35d71be1163b3ed2362ec0b2f
#
_cell.length_a   1.000
_cell.length_b   1.000
_cell.length_c   1.000
_cell.angle_alpha   90.00
_cell.angle_beta   90.00
_cell.angle_gamma   90.00
#
_symmetry.space_group_name_H-M   'P 1'
#
loop_
_entity.id
_entity.type
_entity.pdbx_description
1 polymer ?
#
loop_
_entity_poly.entity_id
_entity_poly.type
_entity_poly.pdbx_seq_one_letter_code
_entity_poly.pdbx_strand_id
1 'polypeptide(L)'
;VAFLQYTGGTTGVSKGAILTHRNMVANVLQTMVWMEGHVIRGEGIIITPLPLYHVFSLTSNLLAFVHYGGRDVLIPNPRDIKAFIKELSKYKFTNITAVNTLFSALVNDPDFAKADFSRLVFGVGGGMAVQRSVADRWHSITGNTVTQGYGLTETSPVVTTNPRGTPFTGSVGLPVPSTQVSIRDDDGNVLAVGEIGEICVRGPQVMKGYWNRPDETANVMLDDWLKTGDIGRLDEAGFLFIEDRKKDLIIVSGFNVFPNEVEDVMAHHAGVLEVAAVGVPDERAGEVVKLFVVRKDASLTEADLIAYAREHLAGYKRPRQIEFRDDLPKSNVGKILRRKLR
;
A
#
# COMPACT_ATOMS: atom_id res chain seq x y z
N VAL A 1 18.98 19.89 0.00
CA VAL A 1 18.36 18.76 0.73
C VAL A 1 17.31 19.32 1.67
N ALA A 2 16.09 18.76 1.62
CA ALA A 2 15.04 19.07 2.60
C ALA A 2 15.00 17.97 3.69
N PHE A 3 15.00 16.70 3.27
CA PHE A 3 14.95 15.55 4.17
C PHE A 3 15.97 14.49 3.77
N LEU A 4 16.54 13.84 4.76
CA LEU A 4 17.16 12.52 4.63
C LEU A 4 16.15 11.52 5.18
N GLN A 5 15.33 10.97 4.30
CA GLN A 5 14.25 10.08 4.68
C GLN A 5 14.73 8.64 4.68
N TYR A 6 14.91 8.07 5.88
CA TYR A 6 15.38 6.70 6.00
C TYR A 6 14.27 5.70 5.68
N THR A 7 14.61 4.75 4.81
CA THR A 7 13.72 3.65 4.46
C THR A 7 13.91 2.49 5.44
N GLY A 8 12.84 1.88 5.85
CA GLY A 8 12.91 0.61 6.56
C GLY A 8 13.27 -0.52 5.59
N GLY A 9 14.50 -0.51 5.08
CA GLY A 9 14.96 -1.51 4.10
C GLY A 9 14.62 -2.93 4.52
N THR A 10 14.06 -3.68 3.60
CA THR A 10 13.67 -5.08 3.86
C THR A 10 14.87 -6.03 3.79
N THR A 11 16.05 -5.55 3.39
CA THR A 11 17.23 -6.39 3.09
C THR A 11 18.52 -5.98 3.78
N GLY A 12 18.51 -5.02 4.72
CA GLY A 12 19.78 -4.61 5.35
C GLY A 12 19.71 -3.30 6.12
N VAL A 13 20.84 -2.61 6.15
CA VAL A 13 21.00 -1.30 6.80
C VAL A 13 20.06 -0.29 6.14
N SER A 14 19.32 0.45 6.95
CA SER A 14 18.41 1.51 6.49
C SER A 14 19.16 2.54 5.64
N LYS A 15 18.58 2.95 4.52
CA LYS A 15 19.16 3.90 3.58
C LYS A 15 18.43 5.24 3.67
N GLY A 16 19.14 6.34 3.69
CA GLY A 16 18.57 7.68 3.68
C GLY A 16 18.35 8.18 2.26
N ALA A 17 17.12 8.23 1.77
CA ALA A 17 16.79 8.88 0.52
C ALA A 17 16.97 10.40 0.64
N ILE A 18 17.72 11.00 -0.28
CA ILE A 18 17.93 12.45 -0.35
C ILE A 18 16.74 13.08 -1.04
N LEU A 19 15.82 13.66 -0.26
CA LEU A 19 14.69 14.41 -0.79
C LEU A 19 15.00 15.90 -0.74
N THR A 20 14.94 16.53 -1.91
CA THR A 20 15.19 17.96 -2.04
C THR A 20 13.90 18.75 -1.79
N HIS A 21 14.00 20.06 -1.52
CA HIS A 21 12.83 20.94 -1.47
C HIS A 21 11.99 20.83 -2.75
N ARG A 22 12.65 20.74 -3.92
CA ARG A 22 11.96 20.57 -5.20
C ARG A 22 11.13 19.27 -5.24
N ASN A 23 11.70 18.15 -4.80
CA ASN A 23 10.98 16.87 -4.80
C ASN A 23 9.72 16.95 -3.92
N MET A 24 9.88 17.47 -2.69
CA MET A 24 8.77 17.57 -1.73
C MET A 24 7.67 18.53 -2.22
N VAL A 25 8.05 19.74 -2.66
CA VAL A 25 7.10 20.74 -3.16
C VAL A 25 6.39 20.24 -4.41
N ALA A 26 7.12 19.61 -5.34
CA ALA A 26 6.51 19.04 -6.54
C ALA A 26 5.44 18.00 -6.16
N ASN A 27 5.75 17.09 -5.24
CA ASN A 27 4.80 16.04 -4.87
C ASN A 27 3.59 16.57 -4.07
N VAL A 28 3.77 17.59 -3.24
CA VAL A 28 2.63 18.30 -2.63
C VAL A 28 1.71 18.89 -3.70
N LEU A 29 2.26 19.61 -4.67
CA LEU A 29 1.46 20.21 -5.74
C LEU A 29 0.78 19.15 -6.62
N GLN A 30 1.46 18.06 -6.96
CA GLN A 30 0.90 16.93 -7.68
C GLN A 30 -0.29 16.31 -6.94
N THR A 31 -0.17 16.10 -5.62
CA THR A 31 -1.25 15.56 -4.78
C THR A 31 -2.44 16.52 -4.72
N MET A 32 -2.19 17.83 -4.69
CA MET A 32 -3.24 18.85 -4.62
C MET A 32 -4.17 18.85 -5.83
N VAL A 33 -3.67 18.53 -7.01
CA VAL A 33 -4.50 18.44 -8.24
C VAL A 33 -5.68 17.48 -8.05
N TRP A 34 -5.48 16.37 -7.36
CA TRP A 34 -6.54 15.39 -7.07
C TRP A 34 -7.54 15.86 -6.00
N MET A 35 -7.16 16.82 -5.17
CA MET A 35 -8.03 17.41 -4.14
C MET A 35 -8.81 18.62 -4.66
N GLU A 36 -8.36 19.25 -5.73
CA GLU A 36 -8.96 20.46 -6.27
C GLU A 36 -10.42 20.23 -6.70
N GLY A 37 -11.31 21.15 -6.33
CA GLY A 37 -12.74 21.03 -6.56
C GLY A 37 -13.49 20.06 -5.64
N HIS A 38 -12.80 19.30 -4.80
CA HIS A 38 -13.39 18.32 -3.89
C HIS A 38 -13.29 18.70 -2.41
N VAL A 39 -12.21 19.37 -2.03
CA VAL A 39 -11.99 19.89 -0.67
C VAL A 39 -11.87 21.39 -0.74
N ILE A 40 -12.64 22.12 0.06
CA ILE A 40 -12.58 23.59 0.10
C ILE A 40 -11.32 24.00 0.86
N ARG A 41 -10.53 24.91 0.26
CA ARG A 41 -9.33 25.47 0.93
C ARG A 41 -9.71 26.12 2.26
N GLY A 42 -8.93 25.82 3.30
CA GLY A 42 -9.18 26.29 4.66
C GLY A 42 -10.19 25.47 5.47
N GLU A 43 -10.98 24.59 4.82
CA GLU A 43 -12.03 23.82 5.50
C GLU A 43 -11.74 22.30 5.60
N GLY A 44 -10.70 21.83 4.92
CA GLY A 44 -10.32 20.42 4.96
C GLY A 44 -9.89 19.98 6.36
N ILE A 45 -10.37 18.80 6.76
CA ILE A 45 -9.96 18.13 8.01
C ILE A 45 -9.48 16.74 7.65
N ILE A 46 -8.21 16.45 7.93
CA ILE A 46 -7.65 15.11 7.73
C ILE A 46 -7.39 14.42 9.06
N ILE A 47 -7.79 13.17 9.15
CA ILE A 47 -7.44 12.28 10.25
C ILE A 47 -6.12 11.60 9.91
N THR A 48 -5.12 11.77 10.77
CA THR A 48 -3.74 11.32 10.57
C THR A 48 -3.31 10.28 11.60
N PRO A 49 -3.63 9.00 11.37
CA PRO A 49 -3.19 7.91 12.24
C PRO A 49 -1.78 7.41 11.92
N LEU A 50 -1.25 7.76 10.75
CA LEU A 50 0.10 7.36 10.34
C LEU A 50 1.13 8.34 10.90
N PRO A 51 2.31 7.84 11.35
CA PRO A 51 3.33 8.71 11.95
C PRO A 51 3.90 9.69 10.92
N LEU A 52 4.06 10.95 11.31
CA LEU A 52 4.56 12.02 10.43
C LEU A 52 6.02 11.84 10.00
N TYR A 53 6.80 10.99 10.66
CA TYR A 53 8.15 10.64 10.19
C TYR A 53 8.11 9.67 8.99
N HIS A 54 6.97 9.08 8.65
CA HIS A 54 6.80 8.31 7.42
C HIS A 54 6.41 9.26 6.28
N VAL A 55 7.10 9.17 5.15
CA VAL A 55 6.95 10.11 4.03
C VAL A 55 5.50 10.20 3.51
N PHE A 56 4.72 9.12 3.57
CA PHE A 56 3.31 9.13 3.19
C PHE A 56 2.52 10.15 4.01
N SER A 57 2.62 10.07 5.34
CA SER A 57 1.94 11.00 6.23
C SER A 57 2.56 12.39 6.20
N LEU A 58 3.89 12.49 6.12
CA LEU A 58 4.60 13.76 6.01
C LEU A 58 4.10 14.60 4.82
N THR A 59 4.03 14.00 3.63
CA THR A 59 3.64 14.72 2.42
C THR A 59 2.13 14.82 2.27
N SER A 60 1.41 13.69 2.27
CA SER A 60 0.00 13.65 1.90
C SER A 60 -0.93 14.16 3.00
N ASN A 61 -0.49 14.13 4.27
CA ASN A 61 -1.26 14.68 5.37
C ASN A 61 -0.70 16.06 5.75
N LEU A 62 0.48 16.12 6.37
CA LEU A 62 0.98 17.35 6.95
C LEU A 62 1.23 18.44 5.89
N LEU A 63 2.14 18.19 4.95
CA LEU A 63 2.55 19.25 4.00
C LEU A 63 1.41 19.64 3.05
N ALA A 64 0.63 18.66 2.58
CA ALA A 64 -0.52 18.91 1.73
C ALA A 64 -1.61 19.72 2.43
N PHE A 65 -1.97 19.36 3.66
CA PHE A 65 -3.01 20.10 4.41
C PHE A 65 -2.54 21.45 4.93
N VAL A 66 -1.25 21.61 5.30
CA VAL A 66 -0.67 22.92 5.58
C VAL A 66 -0.76 23.82 4.34
N HIS A 67 -0.37 23.30 3.16
CA HIS A 67 -0.49 24.07 1.91
C HIS A 67 -1.95 24.43 1.58
N TYR A 68 -2.88 23.54 1.90
CA TYR A 68 -4.31 23.73 1.64
C TYR A 68 -5.01 24.62 2.70
N GLY A 69 -4.30 24.94 3.81
CA GLY A 69 -4.86 25.68 4.95
C GLY A 69 -5.84 24.85 5.79
N GLY A 70 -5.78 23.51 5.67
CA GLY A 70 -6.65 22.59 6.39
C GLY A 70 -6.16 22.27 7.80
N ARG A 71 -6.95 21.47 8.50
CA ARG A 71 -6.65 20.97 9.85
C ARG A 71 -6.16 19.52 9.77
N ASP A 72 -5.03 19.26 10.43
CA ASP A 72 -4.51 17.90 10.61
C ASP A 72 -4.80 17.43 12.04
N VAL A 73 -5.56 16.33 12.18
CA VAL A 73 -5.91 15.70 13.45
C VAL A 73 -5.02 14.49 13.67
N LEU A 74 -4.00 14.66 14.51
CA LEU A 74 -3.03 13.61 14.79
C LEU A 74 -3.61 12.57 15.75
N ILE A 75 -3.46 11.28 15.41
CA ILE A 75 -3.86 10.16 16.27
C ILE A 75 -2.58 9.48 16.81
N PRO A 76 -2.21 9.76 18.07
CA PRO A 76 -0.94 9.27 18.62
C PRO A 76 -0.84 7.75 18.73
N ASN A 77 -1.96 7.06 19.00
CA ASN A 77 -2.01 5.61 19.12
C ASN A 77 -3.16 5.02 18.29
N PRO A 78 -2.96 4.79 16.98
CA PRO A 78 -4.01 4.22 16.13
C PRO A 78 -4.29 2.72 16.39
N ARG A 79 -3.49 2.06 17.23
CA ARG A 79 -3.72 0.65 17.60
C ARG A 79 -4.84 0.49 18.63
N ASP A 80 -5.08 1.51 19.44
CA ASP A 80 -6.26 1.59 20.31
C ASP A 80 -7.46 2.04 19.47
N ILE A 81 -8.10 1.07 18.81
CA ILE A 81 -9.19 1.33 17.87
C ILE A 81 -10.35 2.05 18.54
N LYS A 82 -10.69 1.71 19.80
CA LYS A 82 -11.77 2.38 20.53
C LYS A 82 -11.48 3.85 20.80
N ALA A 83 -10.27 4.17 21.27
CA ALA A 83 -9.84 5.55 21.48
C ALA A 83 -9.75 6.30 20.16
N PHE A 84 -9.28 5.64 19.10
CA PHE A 84 -9.20 6.22 17.76
C PHE A 84 -10.60 6.60 17.22
N ILE A 85 -11.56 5.67 17.26
CA ILE A 85 -12.94 5.94 16.81
C ILE A 85 -13.56 7.07 17.63
N LYS A 86 -13.36 7.07 18.95
CA LYS A 86 -13.84 8.14 19.83
C LYS A 86 -13.25 9.50 19.45
N GLU A 87 -11.96 9.54 19.04
CA GLU A 87 -11.31 10.79 18.65
C GLU A 87 -11.81 11.27 17.29
N LEU A 88 -11.79 10.43 16.25
CA LEU A 88 -12.24 10.81 14.91
C LEU A 88 -13.72 11.25 14.87
N SER A 89 -14.55 10.65 15.73
CA SER A 89 -15.98 10.96 15.82
C SER A 89 -16.29 12.38 16.36
N LYS A 90 -15.27 13.09 16.85
CA LYS A 90 -15.42 14.51 17.24
C LYS A 90 -15.43 15.46 16.04
N TYR A 91 -15.07 14.97 14.85
CA TYR A 91 -14.84 15.80 13.67
C TYR A 91 -15.69 15.35 12.49
N LYS A 92 -16.22 16.33 11.73
CA LYS A 92 -16.74 16.09 10.38
C LYS A 92 -15.58 16.14 9.40
N PHE A 93 -14.75 15.09 9.40
CA PHE A 93 -13.53 15.06 8.63
C PHE A 93 -13.80 14.84 7.13
N THR A 94 -12.90 15.40 6.31
CA THR A 94 -12.95 15.29 4.85
C THR A 94 -12.07 14.19 4.31
N ASN A 95 -10.99 13.88 5.04
CA ASN A 95 -9.97 12.95 4.59
C ASN A 95 -9.48 12.06 5.73
N ILE A 96 -9.11 10.84 5.39
CA ILE A 96 -8.37 9.94 6.26
C ILE A 96 -7.37 9.14 5.43
N THR A 97 -6.15 8.98 5.92
CA THR A 97 -5.16 8.07 5.32
C THR A 97 -4.95 6.86 6.20
N ALA A 98 -4.88 5.68 5.63
CA ALA A 98 -4.59 4.48 6.39
C ALA A 98 -3.90 3.41 5.54
N VAL A 99 -3.33 2.41 6.20
CA VAL A 99 -2.93 1.14 5.59
C VAL A 99 -4.09 0.13 5.69
N ASN A 100 -4.04 -0.94 4.90
CA ASN A 100 -5.11 -1.96 4.88
C ASN A 100 -5.46 -2.51 6.27
N THR A 101 -4.46 -2.82 7.09
CA THR A 101 -4.68 -3.37 8.46
C THR A 101 -5.46 -2.41 9.35
N LEU A 102 -5.24 -1.10 9.21
CA LEU A 102 -5.97 -0.11 9.98
C LEU A 102 -7.40 0.09 9.43
N PHE A 103 -7.59 0.12 8.11
CA PHE A 103 -8.94 0.10 7.53
C PHE A 103 -9.71 -1.14 7.98
N SER A 104 -9.08 -2.33 7.92
CA SER A 104 -9.69 -3.57 8.40
C SER A 104 -10.12 -3.49 9.87
N ALA A 105 -9.26 -2.96 10.74
CA ALA A 105 -9.59 -2.79 12.15
C ALA A 105 -10.78 -1.84 12.35
N LEU A 106 -10.83 -0.71 11.63
CA LEU A 106 -11.93 0.25 11.72
C LEU A 106 -13.26 -0.35 11.24
N VAL A 107 -13.29 -0.95 10.04
CA VAL A 107 -14.55 -1.48 9.47
C VAL A 107 -15.09 -2.70 10.20
N ASN A 108 -14.27 -3.37 11.01
CA ASN A 108 -14.69 -4.50 11.86
C ASN A 108 -15.19 -4.04 13.24
N ASP A 109 -14.98 -2.79 13.63
CA ASP A 109 -15.49 -2.26 14.89
C ASP A 109 -16.90 -1.64 14.69
N PRO A 110 -17.92 -2.09 15.43
CA PRO A 110 -19.30 -1.62 15.26
C PRO A 110 -19.51 -0.13 15.59
N ASP A 111 -18.62 0.46 16.40
CA ASP A 111 -18.73 1.88 16.75
C ASP A 111 -18.27 2.78 15.60
N PHE A 112 -17.45 2.28 14.68
CA PHE A 112 -17.00 3.05 13.52
C PHE A 112 -18.17 3.51 12.63
N ALA A 113 -19.18 2.65 12.45
CA ALA A 113 -20.37 2.99 11.66
C ALA A 113 -21.21 4.15 12.25
N LYS A 114 -20.96 4.54 13.51
CA LYS A 114 -21.64 5.65 14.18
C LYS A 114 -20.98 7.01 13.93
N ALA A 115 -19.80 7.05 13.30
CA ALA A 115 -19.10 8.29 13.00
C ALA A 115 -19.83 9.09 11.90
N ASP A 116 -19.57 10.39 11.86
CA ASP A 116 -20.16 11.29 10.85
C ASP A 116 -19.29 11.35 9.60
N PHE A 117 -19.73 10.67 8.55
CA PHE A 117 -19.06 10.63 7.23
C PHE A 117 -19.64 11.66 6.24
N SER A 118 -20.52 12.56 6.67
CA SER A 118 -21.24 13.49 5.78
C SER A 118 -20.32 14.42 4.96
N ARG A 119 -19.10 14.67 5.46
CA ARG A 119 -18.08 15.47 4.77
C ARG A 119 -16.91 14.64 4.23
N LEU A 120 -16.94 13.32 4.36
CA LEU A 120 -15.86 12.47 3.89
C LEU A 120 -15.76 12.51 2.37
N VAL A 121 -14.59 12.91 1.86
CA VAL A 121 -14.27 13.02 0.44
C VAL A 121 -13.33 11.89 0.03
N PHE A 122 -12.26 11.67 0.82
CA PHE A 122 -11.24 10.67 0.52
C PHE A 122 -10.90 9.80 1.73
N GLY A 123 -11.03 8.48 1.55
CA GLY A 123 -10.35 7.47 2.37
C GLY A 123 -9.19 6.93 1.57
N VAL A 124 -7.94 7.36 1.87
CA VAL A 124 -6.77 7.02 1.04
C VAL A 124 -6.01 5.84 1.63
N GLY A 125 -5.99 4.75 0.88
CA GLY A 125 -5.19 3.55 1.19
C GLY A 125 -3.84 3.59 0.49
N GLY A 126 -2.78 3.33 1.23
CA GLY A 126 -1.42 3.30 0.68
C GLY A 126 -0.44 2.49 1.53
N GLY A 127 0.79 2.33 1.03
CA GLY A 127 1.86 1.60 1.71
C GLY A 127 1.75 0.06 1.61
N MET A 128 0.57 -0.47 1.37
CA MET A 128 0.29 -1.87 1.02
C MET A 128 -1.04 -1.95 0.27
N ALA A 129 -1.27 -3.05 -0.43
CA ALA A 129 -2.54 -3.28 -1.13
C ALA A 129 -3.72 -3.24 -0.14
N VAL A 130 -4.82 -2.63 -0.54
CA VAL A 130 -6.08 -2.70 0.19
C VAL A 130 -6.85 -3.90 -0.32
N GLN A 131 -7.27 -4.78 0.58
CA GLN A 131 -8.04 -5.96 0.23
C GLN A 131 -9.47 -5.57 -0.20
N ARG A 132 -10.00 -6.25 -1.22
CA ARG A 132 -11.34 -5.98 -1.72
C ARG A 132 -12.41 -6.08 -0.63
N SER A 133 -12.35 -7.10 0.21
CA SER A 133 -13.29 -7.28 1.32
C SER A 133 -13.32 -6.10 2.30
N VAL A 134 -12.16 -5.48 2.53
CA VAL A 134 -12.03 -4.27 3.36
C VAL A 134 -12.61 -3.05 2.64
N ALA A 135 -12.31 -2.89 1.35
CA ALA A 135 -12.82 -1.79 0.54
C ALA A 135 -14.34 -1.83 0.39
N ASP A 136 -14.91 -3.01 0.16
CA ASP A 136 -16.37 -3.20 0.03
C ASP A 136 -17.08 -2.88 1.36
N ARG A 137 -16.51 -3.32 2.49
CA ARG A 137 -17.05 -3.02 3.80
C ARG A 137 -16.93 -1.54 4.18
N TRP A 138 -15.81 -0.91 3.83
CA TRP A 138 -15.64 0.54 3.95
C TRP A 138 -16.72 1.28 3.17
N HIS A 139 -16.93 0.89 1.92
CA HIS A 139 -17.98 1.50 1.07
C HIS A 139 -19.38 1.36 1.68
N SER A 140 -19.71 0.16 2.19
CA SER A 140 -21.01 -0.09 2.81
C SER A 140 -21.27 0.77 4.05
N ILE A 141 -20.21 1.12 4.82
CA ILE A 141 -20.32 1.93 6.04
C ILE A 141 -20.32 3.42 5.73
N THR A 142 -19.42 3.87 4.84
CA THR A 142 -19.14 5.30 4.64
C THR A 142 -19.83 5.90 3.42
N GLY A 143 -20.30 5.07 2.47
CA GLY A 143 -20.77 5.50 1.17
C GLY A 143 -19.65 5.94 0.20
N ASN A 144 -18.39 5.89 0.62
CA ASN A 144 -17.23 6.30 -0.18
C ASN A 144 -16.37 5.10 -0.60
N THR A 145 -15.77 5.17 -1.78
CA THR A 145 -14.77 4.19 -2.23
C THR A 145 -13.41 4.50 -1.59
N VAL A 146 -12.68 3.46 -1.19
CA VAL A 146 -11.26 3.64 -0.79
C VAL A 146 -10.47 4.03 -2.02
N THR A 147 -9.83 5.20 -1.96
CA THR A 147 -8.91 5.67 -2.99
C THR A 147 -7.53 5.06 -2.74
N GLN A 148 -7.07 4.15 -3.59
CA GLN A 148 -5.71 3.65 -3.48
C GLN A 148 -4.71 4.60 -4.12
N GLY A 149 -3.53 4.71 -3.51
CA GLY A 149 -2.37 5.38 -4.06
C GLY A 149 -1.11 4.55 -3.87
N TYR A 150 -0.16 4.74 -4.76
CA TYR A 150 1.15 4.10 -4.73
C TYR A 150 2.26 5.12 -4.67
N GLY A 151 3.31 4.74 -3.97
CA GLY A 151 4.54 5.51 -3.88
C GLY A 151 5.55 4.90 -2.93
N LEU A 152 6.74 5.47 -2.93
CA LEU A 152 7.89 5.04 -2.16
C LEU A 152 8.49 6.24 -1.41
N THR A 153 9.35 5.95 -0.45
CA THR A 153 10.16 7.00 0.17
C THR A 153 10.98 7.76 -0.88
N GLU A 154 11.49 7.05 -1.84
CA GLU A 154 12.31 7.51 -2.96
C GLU A 154 11.54 8.41 -3.96
N THR A 155 10.21 8.49 -3.83
CA THR A 155 9.35 9.30 -4.71
C THR A 155 8.54 10.40 -3.98
N SER A 156 8.82 10.71 -2.73
CA SER A 156 8.38 11.90 -1.93
C SER A 156 6.89 12.00 -1.50
N PRO A 157 5.98 11.02 -1.40
CA PRO A 157 6.07 9.64 -1.88
C PRO A 157 5.30 9.35 -3.17
N VAL A 158 4.27 10.15 -3.55
CA VAL A 158 3.18 9.75 -4.46
C VAL A 158 3.65 9.63 -5.90
N VAL A 159 3.40 8.47 -6.48
CA VAL A 159 3.62 8.16 -7.90
C VAL A 159 2.29 8.13 -8.66
N THR A 160 1.32 7.37 -8.11
CA THR A 160 -0.02 7.24 -8.69
C THR A 160 -1.09 7.35 -7.61
N THR A 161 -2.29 7.72 -8.01
CA THR A 161 -3.48 7.65 -7.16
C THR A 161 -4.73 7.52 -8.02
N ASN A 162 -5.76 6.83 -7.52
CA ASN A 162 -7.03 6.74 -8.21
C ASN A 162 -7.75 8.10 -8.15
N PRO A 163 -8.36 8.55 -9.26
CA PRO A 163 -9.29 9.67 -9.26
C PRO A 163 -10.47 9.42 -8.31
N ARG A 164 -11.02 10.48 -7.74
CA ARG A 164 -12.22 10.37 -6.91
C ARG A 164 -13.38 9.76 -7.70
N GLY A 165 -14.11 8.84 -7.07
CA GLY A 165 -15.25 8.16 -7.70
C GLY A 165 -14.87 6.99 -8.61
N THR A 166 -13.58 6.70 -8.79
CA THR A 166 -13.16 5.47 -9.46
C THR A 166 -13.63 4.26 -8.65
N PRO A 167 -14.31 3.28 -9.26
CA PRO A 167 -14.64 2.03 -8.59
C PRO A 167 -13.37 1.32 -8.07
N PHE A 168 -13.49 0.57 -6.98
CA PHE A 168 -12.38 -0.21 -6.48
C PHE A 168 -12.11 -1.40 -7.41
N THR A 169 -11.03 -1.33 -8.19
CA THR A 169 -10.62 -2.38 -9.16
C THR A 169 -9.37 -3.14 -8.72
N GLY A 170 -8.73 -2.71 -7.63
CA GLY A 170 -7.39 -3.16 -7.24
C GLY A 170 -6.26 -2.30 -7.82
N SER A 171 -6.56 -1.42 -8.79
CA SER A 171 -5.60 -0.44 -9.31
C SER A 171 -5.14 0.53 -8.22
N VAL A 172 -3.88 0.95 -8.32
CA VAL A 172 -3.32 2.04 -7.51
C VAL A 172 -3.36 3.40 -8.21
N GLY A 173 -4.08 3.48 -9.34
CA GLY A 173 -4.45 4.71 -10.01
C GLY A 173 -3.58 5.11 -11.19
N LEU A 174 -3.74 6.36 -11.59
CA LEU A 174 -3.03 7.01 -12.68
C LEU A 174 -1.81 7.77 -12.14
N PRO A 175 -0.74 7.92 -12.95
CA PRO A 175 0.40 8.76 -12.59
C PRO A 175 -0.03 10.19 -12.23
N VAL A 176 0.52 10.72 -11.13
CA VAL A 176 0.30 12.14 -10.79
C VAL A 176 0.93 13.06 -11.83
N PRO A 177 0.51 14.33 -11.95
CA PRO A 177 1.01 15.24 -12.98
C PRO A 177 2.55 15.28 -13.07
N SER A 178 3.09 15.37 -14.29
CA SER A 178 4.53 15.39 -14.58
C SER A 178 5.29 14.14 -14.13
N THR A 179 4.59 13.03 -13.91
CA THR A 179 5.18 11.73 -13.57
C THR A 179 4.98 10.76 -14.72
N GLN A 180 6.01 10.01 -15.05
CA GLN A 180 5.98 8.93 -16.02
C GLN A 180 6.20 7.60 -15.31
N VAL A 181 5.43 6.60 -15.69
CA VAL A 181 5.56 5.21 -15.25
C VAL A 181 5.81 4.35 -16.48
N SER A 182 6.77 3.47 -16.38
CA SER A 182 7.13 2.50 -17.42
C SER A 182 7.25 1.12 -16.78
N ILE A 183 6.76 0.11 -17.46
CA ILE A 183 6.96 -1.29 -17.07
C ILE A 183 8.10 -1.85 -17.90
N ARG A 184 9.09 -2.46 -17.25
CA ARG A 184 10.33 -2.91 -17.90
C ARG A 184 10.69 -4.33 -17.52
N ASP A 185 11.37 -5.01 -18.43
CA ASP A 185 12.00 -6.31 -18.19
C ASP A 185 13.32 -6.16 -17.40
N ASP A 186 13.97 -7.29 -17.15
CA ASP A 186 15.25 -7.33 -16.41
C ASP A 186 16.41 -6.67 -17.18
N ASP A 187 16.33 -6.60 -18.51
CA ASP A 187 17.30 -5.95 -19.39
C ASP A 187 17.04 -4.44 -19.52
N GLY A 188 15.95 -3.93 -18.95
CA GLY A 188 15.56 -2.52 -18.97
C GLY A 188 14.73 -2.11 -20.19
N ASN A 189 14.31 -3.05 -21.05
CA ASN A 189 13.44 -2.78 -22.18
C ASN A 189 12.02 -2.48 -21.71
N VAL A 190 11.37 -1.55 -22.40
CA VAL A 190 9.96 -1.22 -22.12
C VAL A 190 9.06 -2.34 -22.62
N LEU A 191 8.19 -2.82 -21.76
CA LEU A 191 7.19 -3.84 -22.06
C LEU A 191 5.90 -3.23 -22.62
N ALA A 192 5.12 -4.03 -23.34
CA ALA A 192 3.83 -3.61 -23.88
C ALA A 192 2.77 -3.45 -22.76
N VAL A 193 1.70 -2.71 -23.09
CA VAL A 193 0.56 -2.54 -22.19
C VAL A 193 -0.03 -3.90 -21.83
N GLY A 194 -0.28 -4.13 -20.54
CA GLY A 194 -0.78 -5.39 -19.99
C GLY A 194 0.30 -6.40 -19.59
N GLU A 195 1.53 -6.24 -20.09
CA GLU A 195 2.65 -7.11 -19.67
C GLU A 195 3.13 -6.78 -18.26
N ILE A 196 3.60 -7.81 -17.55
CA ILE A 196 4.08 -7.72 -16.17
C ILE A 196 5.59 -7.56 -16.16
N GLY A 197 6.09 -6.53 -15.46
CA GLY A 197 7.52 -6.26 -15.29
C GLY A 197 7.80 -5.33 -14.12
N GLU A 198 9.03 -4.87 -13.99
CA GLU A 198 9.44 -3.94 -12.95
C GLU A 198 8.89 -2.54 -13.25
N ILE A 199 8.25 -1.94 -12.24
CA ILE A 199 7.75 -0.57 -12.30
C ILE A 199 8.93 0.38 -12.22
N CYS A 200 9.11 1.22 -13.25
CA CYS A 200 10.11 2.28 -13.30
C CYS A 200 9.42 3.65 -13.31
N VAL A 201 9.95 4.59 -12.55
CA VAL A 201 9.33 5.91 -12.34
C VAL A 201 10.29 7.02 -12.70
N ARG A 202 9.81 8.03 -13.43
CA ARG A 202 10.50 9.27 -13.69
C ARG A 202 9.60 10.46 -13.38
N GLY A 203 10.12 11.44 -12.64
CA GLY A 203 9.35 12.63 -12.28
C GLY A 203 10.08 13.55 -11.31
N PRO A 204 9.56 14.79 -11.12
CA PRO A 204 10.22 15.79 -10.28
C PRO A 204 10.26 15.41 -8.79
N GLN A 205 9.44 14.46 -8.36
CA GLN A 205 9.37 13.95 -6.99
C GLN A 205 10.39 12.85 -6.68
N VAL A 206 11.07 12.30 -7.70
CA VAL A 206 12.07 11.24 -7.54
C VAL A 206 13.29 11.78 -6.79
N MET A 207 13.78 11.04 -5.81
CA MET A 207 14.94 11.38 -4.98
C MET A 207 16.20 11.69 -5.79
N LYS A 208 17.14 12.42 -5.21
CA LYS A 208 18.46 12.63 -5.81
C LYS A 208 19.35 11.37 -5.75
N GLY A 209 19.08 10.46 -4.83
CA GLY A 209 19.85 9.25 -4.56
C GLY A 209 19.86 8.94 -3.06
N TYR A 210 20.65 7.95 -2.66
CA TYR A 210 20.85 7.58 -1.25
C TYR A 210 22.06 8.28 -0.65
N TRP A 211 21.91 8.83 0.55
CA TRP A 211 22.96 9.54 1.28
C TRP A 211 24.15 8.65 1.57
N ASN A 212 25.35 9.06 1.09
CA ASN A 212 26.61 8.32 1.22
C ASN A 212 26.54 6.86 0.74
N ARG A 213 25.70 6.58 -0.28
CA ARG A 213 25.53 5.25 -0.86
C ARG A 213 25.45 5.34 -2.40
N PRO A 214 26.56 5.74 -3.08
CA PRO A 214 26.55 5.90 -4.53
C PRO A 214 26.26 4.59 -5.27
N ASP A 215 26.81 3.46 -4.80
CA ASP A 215 26.58 2.15 -5.41
C ASP A 215 25.12 1.73 -5.33
N GLU A 216 24.49 1.93 -4.16
CA GLU A 216 23.05 1.65 -3.97
C GLU A 216 22.18 2.57 -4.82
N THR A 217 22.62 3.80 -5.05
CA THR A 217 21.94 4.73 -5.96
C THR A 217 22.05 4.24 -7.40
N ALA A 218 23.26 3.86 -7.84
CA ALA A 218 23.47 3.32 -9.18
C ALA A 218 22.66 2.03 -9.44
N ASN A 219 22.49 1.18 -8.43
CA ASN A 219 21.73 -0.06 -8.55
C ASN A 219 20.21 0.16 -8.80
N VAL A 220 19.67 1.29 -8.36
CA VAL A 220 18.23 1.58 -8.51
C VAL A 220 17.93 2.62 -9.60
N MET A 221 18.94 3.28 -10.16
CA MET A 221 18.76 4.24 -11.25
C MET A 221 19.12 3.61 -12.58
N LEU A 222 18.24 3.77 -13.56
CA LEU A 222 18.46 3.44 -14.97
C LEU A 222 18.30 4.75 -15.75
N ASP A 223 19.40 5.42 -16.08
CA ASP A 223 19.42 6.80 -16.55
C ASP A 223 18.68 7.73 -15.55
N ASP A 224 17.58 8.36 -15.96
CA ASP A 224 16.72 9.20 -15.12
C ASP A 224 15.48 8.47 -14.57
N TRP A 225 15.41 7.14 -14.71
CA TRP A 225 14.35 6.30 -14.19
C TRP A 225 14.75 5.62 -12.89
N LEU A 226 13.88 5.71 -11.90
CA LEU A 226 14.00 4.94 -10.65
C LEU A 226 13.36 3.56 -10.86
N LYS A 227 14.15 2.49 -10.72
CA LYS A 227 13.67 1.11 -10.57
C LYS A 227 13.13 0.93 -9.16
N THR A 228 11.85 0.63 -9.03
CA THR A 228 11.18 0.62 -7.72
C THR A 228 11.38 -0.68 -6.95
N GLY A 229 11.72 -1.75 -7.65
CA GLY A 229 11.72 -3.10 -7.09
C GLY A 229 10.33 -3.67 -6.87
N ASP A 230 9.30 -2.98 -7.31
CA ASP A 230 7.91 -3.47 -7.33
C ASP A 230 7.56 -3.94 -8.75
N ILE A 231 6.83 -5.03 -8.86
CA ILE A 231 6.36 -5.64 -10.11
C ILE A 231 4.92 -5.23 -10.35
N GLY A 232 4.60 -4.87 -11.57
CA GLY A 232 3.25 -4.45 -11.93
C GLY A 232 3.01 -4.39 -13.43
N ARG A 233 1.86 -3.87 -13.81
CA ARG A 233 1.45 -3.64 -15.20
C ARG A 233 0.59 -2.39 -15.32
N LEU A 234 0.56 -1.84 -16.52
CA LEU A 234 -0.39 -0.79 -16.92
C LEU A 234 -1.51 -1.42 -17.76
N ASP A 235 -2.74 -0.99 -17.53
CA ASP A 235 -3.83 -1.32 -18.45
C ASP A 235 -3.93 -0.31 -19.62
N GLU A 236 -4.85 -0.57 -20.56
CA GLU A 236 -5.07 0.29 -21.75
C GLU A 236 -5.51 1.72 -21.40
N ALA A 237 -6.11 1.93 -20.23
CA ALA A 237 -6.52 3.23 -19.72
C ALA A 237 -5.40 3.95 -18.94
N GLY A 238 -4.24 3.31 -18.78
CA GLY A 238 -3.07 3.84 -18.07
C GLY A 238 -3.12 3.66 -16.55
N PHE A 239 -4.07 2.89 -16.02
CA PHE A 239 -4.09 2.56 -14.60
C PHE A 239 -2.99 1.57 -14.25
N LEU A 240 -2.28 1.85 -13.14
CA LEU A 240 -1.23 0.98 -12.63
C LEU A 240 -1.82 -0.07 -11.67
N PHE A 241 -1.41 -1.32 -11.88
CA PHE A 241 -1.68 -2.44 -10.98
C PHE A 241 -0.35 -2.95 -10.43
N ILE A 242 -0.27 -3.14 -9.11
CA ILE A 242 0.89 -3.73 -8.45
C ILE A 242 0.59 -5.20 -8.22
N GLU A 243 1.44 -6.05 -8.76
CA GLU A 243 1.34 -7.50 -8.53
C GLU A 243 2.02 -7.87 -7.21
N ASP A 244 3.30 -7.53 -7.04
CA ASP A 244 4.04 -7.71 -5.78
C ASP A 244 5.41 -7.00 -5.81
N ARG A 245 6.24 -7.31 -4.80
CA ARG A 245 7.66 -6.95 -4.79
C ARG A 245 8.50 -8.02 -5.46
N LYS A 246 9.44 -7.61 -6.30
CA LYS A 246 10.36 -8.49 -7.02
C LYS A 246 11.04 -9.53 -6.11
N LYS A 247 11.46 -9.11 -4.91
CA LYS A 247 12.11 -9.96 -3.89
C LYS A 247 11.18 -10.84 -3.06
N ASP A 248 9.87 -10.57 -3.08
CA ASP A 248 8.89 -11.36 -2.35
C ASP A 248 8.22 -12.41 -3.23
N LEU A 249 8.50 -12.38 -4.54
CA LEU A 249 8.05 -13.36 -5.51
C LEU A 249 8.39 -14.78 -5.05
N ILE A 250 7.43 -15.68 -5.17
CA ILE A 250 7.60 -17.11 -4.86
C ILE A 250 7.71 -17.87 -6.18
N ILE A 251 8.76 -18.67 -6.33
CA ILE A 251 8.99 -19.43 -7.58
C ILE A 251 8.63 -20.90 -7.35
N VAL A 252 7.43 -21.29 -7.76
CA VAL A 252 6.91 -22.65 -7.62
C VAL A 252 7.05 -23.40 -8.94
N SER A 253 7.98 -24.35 -9.02
CA SER A 253 8.23 -25.14 -10.24
C SER A 253 8.46 -24.27 -11.50
N GLY A 254 9.13 -23.13 -11.35
CA GLY A 254 9.37 -22.17 -12.43
C GLY A 254 8.23 -21.17 -12.69
N PHE A 255 7.10 -21.28 -11.99
CA PHE A 255 6.00 -20.33 -12.10
C PHE A 255 6.12 -19.23 -11.04
N ASN A 256 5.91 -17.99 -11.46
CA ASN A 256 5.83 -16.84 -10.56
C ASN A 256 4.50 -16.86 -9.81
N VAL A 257 4.57 -16.88 -8.48
CA VAL A 257 3.43 -16.72 -7.59
C VAL A 257 3.60 -15.43 -6.82
N PHE A 258 2.62 -14.55 -6.95
CA PHE A 258 2.59 -13.26 -6.26
C PHE A 258 1.91 -13.42 -4.90
N PRO A 259 2.61 -13.23 -3.77
CA PRO A 259 2.01 -13.29 -2.44
C PRO A 259 0.73 -12.47 -2.29
N ASN A 260 0.69 -11.24 -2.83
CA ASN A 260 -0.48 -10.36 -2.76
C ASN A 260 -1.74 -11.00 -3.36
N GLU A 261 -1.62 -11.71 -4.48
CA GLU A 261 -2.74 -12.40 -5.12
C GLU A 261 -3.30 -13.51 -4.23
N VAL A 262 -2.39 -14.30 -3.65
CA VAL A 262 -2.78 -15.38 -2.73
C VAL A 262 -3.43 -14.80 -1.47
N GLU A 263 -2.83 -13.75 -0.90
CA GLU A 263 -3.34 -13.06 0.30
C GLU A 263 -4.73 -12.45 0.05
N ASP A 264 -4.94 -11.80 -1.10
CA ASP A 264 -6.24 -11.20 -1.44
C ASP A 264 -7.34 -12.27 -1.54
N VAL A 265 -7.08 -13.37 -2.22
CA VAL A 265 -8.03 -14.49 -2.32
C VAL A 265 -8.33 -15.06 -0.95
N MET A 266 -7.32 -15.38 -0.16
CA MET A 266 -7.50 -16.04 1.15
C MET A 266 -8.15 -15.12 2.19
N ALA A 267 -7.98 -13.81 2.09
CA ALA A 267 -8.63 -12.82 2.95
C ALA A 267 -10.15 -12.71 2.75
N HIS A 268 -10.69 -13.22 1.63
CA HIS A 268 -12.13 -13.29 1.42
C HIS A 268 -12.82 -14.39 2.23
N HIS A 269 -12.07 -15.35 2.76
CA HIS A 269 -12.64 -16.37 3.63
C HIS A 269 -13.13 -15.76 4.94
N ALA A 270 -14.40 -16.01 5.30
CA ALA A 270 -15.07 -15.35 6.44
C ALA A 270 -14.37 -15.54 7.79
N GLY A 271 -13.67 -16.65 7.98
CA GLY A 271 -12.91 -16.99 9.19
C GLY A 271 -11.51 -16.35 9.28
N VAL A 272 -11.04 -15.65 8.24
CA VAL A 272 -9.71 -15.03 8.19
C VAL A 272 -9.81 -13.57 8.64
N LEU A 273 -8.95 -13.18 9.57
CA LEU A 273 -8.78 -11.77 10.00
C LEU A 273 -7.61 -11.12 9.27
N GLU A 274 -6.45 -11.78 9.29
CA GLU A 274 -5.23 -11.35 8.57
C GLU A 274 -4.55 -12.57 7.96
N VAL A 275 -3.88 -12.36 6.83
CA VAL A 275 -3.13 -13.41 6.15
C VAL A 275 -1.86 -12.84 5.53
N ALA A 276 -0.79 -13.63 5.54
CA ALA A 276 0.45 -13.35 4.83
C ALA A 276 0.94 -14.63 4.14
N ALA A 277 1.39 -14.48 2.88
CA ALA A 277 1.96 -15.56 2.09
C ALA A 277 3.47 -15.37 1.94
N VAL A 278 4.22 -16.44 2.08
CA VAL A 278 5.67 -16.45 1.82
C VAL A 278 6.07 -17.73 1.09
N GLY A 279 7.16 -17.66 0.32
CA GLY A 279 7.84 -18.84 -0.22
C GLY A 279 8.65 -19.53 0.87
N VAL A 280 8.56 -20.85 0.94
CA VAL A 280 9.43 -21.68 1.75
C VAL A 280 10.06 -22.75 0.86
N PRO A 281 11.32 -23.15 1.11
CA PRO A 281 12.01 -24.14 0.31
C PRO A 281 11.26 -25.48 0.22
N ASP A 282 11.27 -26.06 -0.97
CA ASP A 282 10.73 -27.40 -1.26
C ASP A 282 11.65 -28.15 -2.23
N GLU A 283 11.97 -29.39 -1.95
CA GLU A 283 12.94 -30.20 -2.73
C GLU A 283 12.49 -30.44 -4.17
N ARG A 284 11.18 -30.46 -4.46
CA ARG A 284 10.64 -30.77 -5.78
C ARG A 284 10.25 -29.54 -6.58
N ALA A 285 9.69 -28.53 -5.90
CA ALA A 285 9.14 -27.35 -6.54
C ALA A 285 10.05 -26.13 -6.48
N GLY A 286 11.22 -26.22 -5.79
CA GLY A 286 12.10 -25.10 -5.47
C GLY A 286 11.53 -24.34 -4.27
N GLU A 287 10.36 -23.74 -4.42
CA GLU A 287 9.59 -23.15 -3.32
C GLU A 287 8.13 -23.63 -3.35
N VAL A 288 7.46 -23.51 -2.22
CA VAL A 288 6.00 -23.67 -2.10
C VAL A 288 5.43 -22.54 -1.26
N VAL A 289 4.15 -22.26 -1.47
CA VAL A 289 3.45 -21.22 -0.72
C VAL A 289 3.15 -21.70 0.68
N LYS A 290 3.58 -20.92 1.69
CA LYS A 290 3.18 -21.05 3.08
C LYS A 290 2.34 -19.84 3.49
N LEU A 291 1.20 -20.10 4.15
CA LEU A 291 0.36 -19.06 4.74
C LEU A 291 0.58 -18.95 6.23
N PHE A 292 0.60 -17.71 6.71
CA PHE A 292 0.43 -17.35 8.11
C PHE A 292 -0.91 -16.65 8.26
N VAL A 293 -1.78 -17.18 9.12
CA VAL A 293 -3.17 -16.75 9.23
C VAL A 293 -3.52 -16.37 10.66
N VAL A 294 -4.07 -15.17 10.83
CA VAL A 294 -4.75 -14.77 12.06
C VAL A 294 -6.24 -15.08 11.88
N ARG A 295 -6.78 -15.88 12.75
CA ARG A 295 -8.17 -16.32 12.71
C ARG A 295 -9.10 -15.23 13.23
N LYS A 296 -10.18 -14.98 12.52
CA LYS A 296 -11.33 -14.22 13.00
C LYS A 296 -12.30 -15.13 13.77
N ASP A 297 -12.41 -16.37 13.32
CA ASP A 297 -13.21 -17.43 13.94
C ASP A 297 -12.26 -18.55 14.42
N ALA A 298 -12.31 -18.85 15.72
CA ALA A 298 -11.46 -19.87 16.33
C ALA A 298 -11.72 -21.29 15.80
N SER A 299 -12.89 -21.53 15.20
CA SER A 299 -13.26 -22.83 14.58
C SER A 299 -12.62 -23.05 13.23
N LEU A 300 -12.05 -22.00 12.57
CA LEU A 300 -11.38 -22.12 11.28
C LEU A 300 -10.22 -23.13 11.34
N THR A 301 -10.26 -24.12 10.45
CA THR A 301 -9.25 -25.17 10.36
C THR A 301 -8.35 -24.99 9.12
N GLU A 302 -7.22 -25.67 9.12
CA GLU A 302 -6.34 -25.78 7.94
C GLU A 302 -7.06 -26.43 6.76
N ALA A 303 -7.88 -27.45 7.02
CA ALA A 303 -8.65 -28.14 5.98
C ALA A 303 -9.64 -27.21 5.26
N ASP A 304 -10.28 -26.29 6.00
CA ASP A 304 -11.20 -25.32 5.41
C ASP A 304 -10.45 -24.37 4.48
N LEU A 305 -9.30 -23.89 4.88
CA LEU A 305 -8.47 -22.99 4.06
C LEU A 305 -7.89 -23.71 2.82
N ILE A 306 -7.50 -24.98 2.96
CA ILE A 306 -7.03 -25.78 1.82
C ILE A 306 -8.18 -26.03 0.84
N ALA A 307 -9.39 -26.34 1.33
CA ALA A 307 -10.57 -26.52 0.50
C ALA A 307 -10.89 -25.20 -0.25
N TYR A 308 -10.92 -24.10 0.45
CA TYR A 308 -11.15 -22.78 -0.12
C TYR A 308 -10.10 -22.43 -1.21
N ALA A 309 -8.83 -22.66 -0.93
CA ALA A 309 -7.75 -22.42 -1.89
C ALA A 309 -7.87 -23.31 -3.15
N ARG A 310 -8.42 -24.52 -3.02
CA ARG A 310 -8.65 -25.42 -4.18
C ARG A 310 -9.70 -24.86 -5.14
N GLU A 311 -10.68 -24.18 -4.64
CA GLU A 311 -11.77 -23.61 -5.43
C GLU A 311 -11.38 -22.29 -6.11
N HIS A 312 -10.47 -21.50 -5.47
CA HIS A 312 -10.22 -20.12 -5.87
C HIS A 312 -8.82 -19.87 -6.43
N LEU A 313 -7.86 -20.81 -6.27
CA LEU A 313 -6.48 -20.64 -6.71
C LEU A 313 -6.05 -21.73 -7.67
N ALA A 314 -5.25 -21.36 -8.67
CA ALA A 314 -4.57 -22.30 -9.56
C ALA A 314 -3.65 -23.22 -8.75
N GLY A 315 -3.42 -24.45 -9.23
CA GLY A 315 -2.74 -25.50 -8.48
C GLY A 315 -1.38 -25.13 -7.90
N TYR A 316 -0.57 -24.41 -8.67
CA TYR A 316 0.77 -23.97 -8.25
C TYR A 316 0.75 -22.79 -7.28
N LYS A 317 -0.36 -22.04 -7.15
CA LYS A 317 -0.56 -20.93 -6.20
C LYS A 317 -1.12 -21.40 -4.86
N ARG A 318 -1.58 -22.64 -4.76
CA ARG A 318 -2.22 -23.17 -3.55
C ARG A 318 -1.22 -23.32 -2.42
N PRO A 319 -1.57 -22.91 -1.18
CA PRO A 319 -0.69 -23.12 -0.05
C PRO A 319 -0.48 -24.61 0.22
N ARG A 320 0.76 -24.96 0.50
CA ARG A 320 1.16 -26.31 0.93
C ARG A 320 1.33 -26.40 2.44
N GLN A 321 1.50 -25.25 3.09
CA GLN A 321 1.66 -25.14 4.53
C GLN A 321 0.80 -23.99 5.04
N ILE A 322 0.17 -24.16 6.20
CA ILE A 322 -0.62 -23.12 6.86
C ILE A 322 -0.20 -23.12 8.33
N GLU A 323 0.05 -21.94 8.86
CA GLU A 323 0.39 -21.72 10.28
C GLU A 323 -0.54 -20.66 10.84
N PHE A 324 -1.28 -21.03 11.90
CA PHE A 324 -2.10 -20.07 12.62
C PHE A 324 -1.28 -19.30 13.65
N ARG A 325 -1.53 -18.00 13.74
CA ARG A 325 -0.90 -17.09 14.70
C ARG A 325 -1.92 -16.18 15.34
N ASP A 326 -1.58 -15.66 16.53
CA ASP A 326 -2.42 -14.67 17.21
C ASP A 326 -2.25 -13.27 16.59
N ASP A 327 -1.07 -12.95 16.02
CA ASP A 327 -0.76 -11.71 15.33
C ASP A 327 0.34 -11.93 14.27
N LEU A 328 0.38 -11.07 13.26
CA LEU A 328 1.44 -11.02 12.27
C LEU A 328 2.44 -9.89 12.57
N PRO A 329 3.75 -10.10 12.31
CA PRO A 329 4.75 -9.07 12.54
C PRO A 329 4.51 -7.85 11.66
N LYS A 330 4.39 -6.69 12.27
CA LYS A 330 4.08 -5.43 11.58
C LYS A 330 5.18 -4.39 11.79
N SER A 331 5.32 -3.49 10.84
CA SER A 331 6.11 -2.28 10.97
C SER A 331 5.42 -1.27 11.89
N ASN A 332 6.11 -0.16 12.21
CA ASN A 332 5.53 0.93 13.00
C ASN A 332 4.32 1.59 12.32
N VAL A 333 4.21 1.46 11.00
CA VAL A 333 3.07 1.96 10.20
C VAL A 333 1.99 0.90 9.95
N GLY A 334 2.09 -0.28 10.58
CA GLY A 334 1.09 -1.34 10.47
C GLY A 334 1.24 -2.25 9.23
N LYS A 335 2.32 -2.11 8.44
CA LYS A 335 2.59 -2.98 7.28
C LYS A 335 3.12 -4.33 7.74
N ILE A 336 2.54 -5.44 7.25
CA ILE A 336 3.02 -6.81 7.51
C ILE A 336 4.45 -6.98 6.99
N LEU A 337 5.31 -7.56 7.82
CA LEU A 337 6.74 -7.77 7.54
C LEU A 337 6.99 -9.24 7.16
N ARG A 338 6.75 -9.61 5.89
CA ARG A 338 6.95 -10.97 5.37
C ARG A 338 8.34 -11.52 5.66
N ARG A 339 9.39 -10.68 5.68
CA ARG A 339 10.77 -11.09 6.02
C ARG A 339 10.94 -11.70 7.42
N LYS A 340 10.01 -11.40 8.35
CA LYS A 340 10.00 -11.99 9.70
C LYS A 340 9.20 -13.28 9.79
N LEU A 341 8.61 -13.70 8.68
CA LEU A 341 7.81 -14.91 8.53
C LEU A 341 8.54 -16.00 7.73
N ARG A 342 9.61 -15.60 7.02
CA ARG A 342 10.53 -16.49 6.32
C ARG A 342 11.53 -17.13 7.25
#